data_3b95f8c32b69ff98da1149f4cda3fadc
#
_entry.id   3b95f8c32b69ff98da1149f4cda3fadc
#
_cell.length_a   1.000
_cell.length_b   1.000
_cell.length_c   1.000
_cell.angle_alpha   90.00
_cell.angle_beta   90.00
_cell.angle_gamma   90.00
#
_symmetry.space_group_name_H-M   'P 1'
#
loop_
_entity.id
_entity.type
_entity.pdbx_description
1 polymer ?
#
loop_
_entity_poly.entity_id
_entity_poly.type
_entity_poly.pdbx_seq_one_letter_code
_entity_poly.pdbx_strand_id
1 'polypeptide(L)'
;MAEAKITEFKKSDETHKISDKRGNGKLRREVWVDTKGKVVRYNLAYINQQLFQGDNGRVIGYDNAHGTHHRHYFGGVSPVDFVSFDDIEERFEADWLALGSMK
;
A
#
# COMPACT_ATOMS: atom_id res chain seq x y z
N MET A 1 36.85 -0.04 8.80
CA MET A 1 35.59 -0.79 8.59
C MET A 1 34.46 0.20 8.33
N ALA A 2 33.80 0.03 7.21
CA ALA A 2 32.70 0.94 6.88
C ALA A 2 31.48 0.64 7.74
N GLU A 3 30.95 1.64 8.40
CA GLU A 3 29.69 1.51 9.10
C GLU A 3 28.54 1.50 8.11
N ALA A 4 27.54 0.67 8.38
CA ALA A 4 26.33 0.68 7.57
C ALA A 4 25.61 2.01 7.80
N LYS A 5 25.41 2.77 6.72
CA LYS A 5 24.67 4.01 6.81
C LYS A 5 23.19 3.71 6.69
N ILE A 6 22.38 4.33 7.55
CA ILE A 6 20.95 4.29 7.39
C ILE A 6 20.61 5.22 6.24
N THR A 7 20.11 4.64 5.14
CA THR A 7 19.78 5.38 3.93
C THR A 7 18.28 5.59 3.77
N GLU A 8 17.46 4.94 4.60
CA GLU A 8 16.02 5.13 4.59
C GLU A 8 15.47 5.13 6.00
N PHE A 9 14.38 5.87 6.19
CA PHE A 9 13.70 6.02 7.47
C PHE A 9 12.22 5.77 7.27
N LYS A 10 11.59 5.05 8.20
CA LYS A 10 10.15 4.87 8.18
C LYS A 10 9.47 6.14 8.65
N LYS A 11 8.94 6.91 7.72
CA LYS A 11 8.30 8.20 7.97
C LYS A 11 6.86 8.05 8.44
N SER A 12 6.13 7.09 7.90
CA SER A 12 4.71 6.88 8.22
C SER A 12 4.43 5.41 8.44
N ASP A 13 3.60 5.15 9.44
CA ASP A 13 3.10 3.80 9.75
C ASP A 13 1.70 4.00 10.33
N GLU A 14 0.70 3.95 9.48
CA GLU A 14 -0.66 4.29 9.82
C GLU A 14 -1.60 3.13 9.54
N THR A 15 -2.58 2.94 10.43
CA THR A 15 -3.65 1.98 10.25
C THR A 15 -4.96 2.68 10.57
N HIS A 16 -5.90 2.64 9.62
CA HIS A 16 -7.23 3.24 9.78
C HIS A 16 -8.29 2.15 9.66
N LYS A 17 -9.07 1.99 10.73
CA LYS A 17 -10.18 1.04 10.71
C LYS A 17 -11.33 1.63 9.91
N ILE A 18 -11.90 0.82 9.03
CA ILE A 18 -13.04 1.21 8.20
C ILE A 18 -14.30 0.72 8.87
N SER A 19 -15.32 1.60 9.00
CA SER A 19 -16.59 1.27 9.61
C SER A 19 -17.35 0.23 8.79
N ASP A 20 -18.24 -0.50 9.44
CA ASP A 20 -19.10 -1.49 8.78
C ASP A 20 -19.92 -0.88 7.64
N LYS A 21 -20.40 0.35 7.83
CA LYS A 21 -21.16 1.08 6.81
C LYS A 21 -20.34 1.34 5.55
N ARG A 22 -19.02 1.47 5.68
CA ARG A 22 -18.12 1.79 4.58
C ARG A 22 -17.39 0.56 4.04
N GLY A 23 -17.80 -0.63 4.45
CA GLY A 23 -17.30 -1.88 3.93
C GLY A 23 -16.46 -2.70 4.88
N ASN A 24 -16.17 -2.20 6.08
CA ASN A 24 -15.36 -2.89 7.07
C ASN A 24 -13.88 -3.01 6.63
N GLY A 25 -13.05 -3.67 7.45
CA GLY A 25 -11.65 -3.84 7.17
C GLY A 25 -10.78 -2.68 7.66
N LYS A 26 -9.59 -2.56 7.13
CA LYS A 26 -8.66 -1.50 7.52
C LYS A 26 -7.77 -1.08 6.37
N LEU A 27 -7.37 0.18 6.37
CA LEU A 27 -6.37 0.72 5.46
C LEU A 27 -5.04 0.79 6.20
N ARG A 28 -3.99 0.34 5.53
CA ARG A 28 -2.63 0.38 6.06
C ARG A 28 -1.76 1.21 5.12
N ARG A 29 -0.97 2.11 5.73
CA ARG A 29 -0.07 2.98 4.97
C ARG A 29 1.29 3.01 5.64
N GLU A 30 2.30 2.52 4.93
CA GLU A 30 3.69 2.56 5.40
C GLU A 30 4.52 3.25 4.33
N VAL A 31 5.33 4.22 4.75
CA VAL A 31 6.16 5.01 3.83
C VAL A 31 7.55 5.17 4.42
N TRP A 32 8.56 4.88 3.62
CA TRP A 32 9.97 5.10 3.97
C TRP A 32 10.55 6.15 3.03
N VAL A 33 11.35 7.02 3.58
CA VAL A 33 12.01 8.11 2.83
C VAL A 33 13.52 8.04 2.99
N ASP A 34 14.23 8.67 2.06
CA ASP A 34 15.69 8.82 2.16
C ASP A 34 16.04 10.04 3.00
N THR A 35 17.34 10.36 3.09
CA THR A 35 17.83 11.49 3.87
C THR A 35 17.36 12.84 3.34
N LYS A 36 16.87 12.91 2.11
CA LYS A 36 16.33 14.12 1.49
C LYS A 36 14.81 14.21 1.57
N GLY A 37 14.17 13.21 2.18
CA GLY A 37 12.72 13.17 2.30
C GLY A 37 12.00 12.57 1.09
N LYS A 38 12.73 12.02 0.13
CA LYS A 38 12.13 11.37 -1.03
C LYS A 38 11.64 9.97 -0.66
N VAL A 39 10.42 9.61 -1.10
CA VAL A 39 9.89 8.27 -0.87
C VAL A 39 10.70 7.25 -1.65
N VAL A 40 11.25 6.27 -0.93
CA VAL A 40 12.05 5.19 -1.53
C VAL A 40 11.38 3.83 -1.38
N ARG A 41 10.47 3.67 -0.42
CA ARG A 41 9.72 2.44 -0.24
C ARG A 41 8.34 2.76 0.32
N TYR A 42 7.36 1.98 -0.08
CA TYR A 42 6.00 2.17 0.40
C TYR A 42 5.23 0.86 0.40
N ASN A 43 4.18 0.81 1.22
CA ASN A 43 3.21 -0.26 1.23
C ASN A 43 1.85 0.34 1.57
N LEU A 44 0.92 0.28 0.61
CA LEU A 44 -0.46 0.70 0.79
C LEU A 44 -1.33 -0.54 0.66
N ALA A 45 -2.23 -0.77 1.62
CA ALA A 45 -3.06 -1.96 1.59
C ALA A 45 -4.45 -1.70 2.17
N TYR A 46 -5.46 -2.28 1.52
CA TYR A 46 -6.78 -2.46 2.12
C TYR A 46 -6.91 -3.92 2.53
N ILE A 47 -7.13 -4.14 3.82
CA ILE A 47 -7.14 -5.47 4.41
C ILE A 47 -8.56 -5.78 4.90
N ASN A 48 -9.15 -6.86 4.37
CA ASN A 48 -10.47 -7.29 4.77
C ASN A 48 -10.61 -8.80 4.54
N GLN A 49 -10.45 -9.56 5.61
CA GLN A 49 -10.46 -11.03 5.52
C GLN A 49 -11.85 -11.61 5.22
N GLN A 50 -12.91 -10.81 5.35
CA GLN A 50 -14.24 -11.24 4.95
C GLN A 50 -14.40 -11.23 3.42
N LEU A 51 -13.71 -10.32 2.75
CA LEU A 51 -13.72 -10.23 1.28
C LEU A 51 -12.71 -11.18 0.64
N PHE A 52 -11.54 -11.33 1.26
CA PHE A 52 -10.47 -12.14 0.70
C PHE A 52 -9.58 -12.64 1.84
N GLN A 53 -9.38 -13.96 1.94
CA GLN A 53 -8.60 -14.55 3.01
C GLN A 53 -7.14 -14.79 2.64
N GLY A 54 -6.82 -14.86 1.35
CA GLY A 54 -5.45 -15.00 0.89
C GLY A 54 -4.63 -13.74 1.17
N ASP A 55 -3.31 -13.84 1.04
CA ASP A 55 -2.39 -12.72 1.18
C ASP A 55 -2.61 -11.93 2.48
N ASN A 56 -2.88 -12.64 3.59
CA ASN A 56 -3.18 -12.06 4.91
C ASN A 56 -4.36 -11.09 4.90
N GLY A 57 -5.32 -11.29 3.99
CA GLY A 57 -6.51 -10.47 3.88
C GLY A 57 -6.32 -9.21 3.03
N ARG A 58 -5.17 -9.06 2.37
CA ARG A 58 -4.94 -7.90 1.50
C ARG A 58 -5.75 -8.03 0.22
N VAL A 59 -6.83 -7.26 0.15
CA VAL A 59 -7.73 -7.24 -1.02
C VAL A 59 -7.10 -6.41 -2.13
N ILE A 60 -6.61 -5.23 -1.79
CA ILE A 60 -5.97 -4.28 -2.71
C ILE A 60 -4.67 -3.81 -2.06
N GLY A 61 -3.63 -3.67 -2.85
CA GLY A 61 -2.38 -3.14 -2.35
C GLY A 61 -1.48 -2.61 -3.45
N TYR A 62 -0.60 -1.70 -3.06
CA TYR A 62 0.48 -1.20 -3.91
C TYR A 62 1.74 -1.18 -3.06
N ASP A 63 2.81 -1.74 -3.57
CA ASP A 63 4.11 -1.69 -2.92
C ASP A 63 5.24 -1.73 -3.94
N ASN A 64 6.44 -1.41 -3.47
CA ASN A 64 7.64 -1.54 -4.29
C ASN A 64 8.68 -2.46 -3.63
N ALA A 65 8.21 -3.49 -2.95
CA ALA A 65 9.09 -4.49 -2.37
C ALA A 65 9.97 -5.11 -3.48
N HIS A 66 11.21 -5.41 -3.15
CA HIS A 66 12.19 -6.01 -4.07
C HIS A 66 12.54 -5.11 -5.26
N GLY A 67 12.35 -3.80 -5.12
CA GLY A 67 12.80 -2.83 -6.12
C GLY A 67 11.89 -2.63 -7.32
N THR A 68 10.73 -3.31 -7.36
CA THR A 68 9.76 -3.14 -8.45
C THR A 68 8.39 -2.78 -7.89
N HIS A 69 7.64 -1.98 -8.67
CA HIS A 69 6.33 -1.50 -8.25
C HIS A 69 5.25 -2.48 -8.67
N HIS A 70 4.41 -2.90 -7.73
CA HIS A 70 3.37 -3.90 -7.94
C HIS A 70 2.02 -3.45 -7.42
N ARG A 71 0.98 -3.90 -8.12
CA ARG A 71 -0.41 -3.80 -7.67
C ARG A 71 -0.89 -5.19 -7.29
N HIS A 72 -1.50 -5.29 -6.11
CA HIS A 72 -2.13 -6.51 -5.62
C HIS A 72 -3.65 -6.31 -5.66
N TYR A 73 -4.37 -7.29 -6.23
CA TYR A 73 -5.83 -7.22 -6.32
C TYR A 73 -6.38 -8.63 -6.23
N PHE A 74 -7.02 -8.94 -5.09
CA PHE A 74 -7.56 -10.28 -4.80
C PHE A 74 -6.56 -11.40 -5.10
N GLY A 75 -5.33 -11.22 -4.64
CA GLY A 75 -4.25 -12.20 -4.78
C GLY A 75 -3.48 -12.12 -6.10
N GLY A 76 -4.03 -11.47 -7.10
CA GLY A 76 -3.32 -11.25 -8.37
C GLY A 76 -2.27 -10.15 -8.19
N VAL A 77 -1.13 -10.32 -8.82
CA VAL A 77 -0.02 -9.36 -8.76
C VAL A 77 0.29 -8.90 -10.18
N SER A 78 0.33 -7.59 -10.38
CA SER A 78 0.67 -7.04 -11.69
C SER A 78 1.68 -5.91 -11.54
N PRO A 79 2.56 -5.71 -12.53
CA PRO A 79 3.50 -4.60 -12.49
C PRO A 79 2.78 -3.27 -12.68
N VAL A 80 3.36 -2.21 -12.13
CA VAL A 80 2.83 -0.86 -12.24
C VAL A 80 3.91 0.04 -12.84
N ASP A 81 3.54 0.84 -13.84
CA ASP A 81 4.40 1.88 -14.35
C ASP A 81 4.41 3.02 -13.35
N PHE A 82 5.55 3.20 -12.70
CA PHE A 82 5.67 4.18 -11.63
C PHE A 82 5.86 5.59 -12.20
N VAL A 83 5.00 6.50 -11.81
CA VAL A 83 5.10 7.93 -12.14
C VAL A 83 5.57 8.70 -10.91
N SER A 84 4.87 8.57 -9.80
CA SER A 84 5.20 9.22 -8.54
C SER A 84 4.48 8.51 -7.41
N PHE A 85 4.91 8.76 -6.18
CA PHE A 85 4.19 8.21 -5.03
C PHE A 85 2.79 8.81 -4.90
N ASP A 86 2.62 10.10 -5.21
CA ASP A 86 1.30 10.73 -5.21
C ASP A 86 0.34 10.02 -6.19
N ASP A 87 0.85 9.66 -7.38
CA ASP A 87 0.08 8.90 -8.35
C ASP A 87 -0.32 7.53 -7.81
N ILE A 88 0.60 6.85 -7.10
CA ILE A 88 0.31 5.55 -6.47
C ILE A 88 -0.81 5.70 -5.43
N GLU A 89 -0.76 6.74 -4.61
CA GLU A 89 -1.81 6.97 -3.61
C GLU A 89 -3.17 7.23 -4.26
N GLU A 90 -3.19 7.98 -5.35
CA GLU A 90 -4.43 8.24 -6.10
C GLU A 90 -5.00 6.96 -6.71
N ARG A 91 -4.16 6.10 -7.27
CA ARG A 91 -4.58 4.82 -7.83
C ARG A 91 -5.13 3.90 -6.76
N PHE A 92 -4.47 3.85 -5.61
CA PHE A 92 -4.93 3.04 -4.49
C PHE A 92 -6.30 3.51 -4.00
N GLU A 93 -6.47 4.81 -3.82
CA GLU A 93 -7.74 5.38 -3.41
C GLU A 93 -8.85 5.08 -4.42
N ALA A 94 -8.55 5.23 -5.72
CA ALA A 94 -9.51 4.92 -6.78
C ALA A 94 -9.94 3.46 -6.76
N ASP A 95 -8.99 2.54 -6.57
CA ASP A 95 -9.29 1.10 -6.48
C ASP A 95 -10.19 0.79 -5.28
N TRP A 96 -9.87 1.39 -4.13
CA TRP A 96 -10.64 1.16 -2.91
C TRP A 96 -12.06 1.74 -3.02
N LEU A 97 -12.21 2.95 -3.56
CA LEU A 97 -13.51 3.56 -3.76
C LEU A 97 -14.35 2.77 -4.77
N ALA A 98 -13.73 2.29 -5.85
CA ALA A 98 -14.41 1.46 -6.84
C ALA A 98 -14.92 0.16 -6.22
N LEU A 99 -14.13 -0.46 -5.35
CA LEU A 99 -14.55 -1.66 -4.65
C LEU A 99 -15.78 -1.39 -3.76
N GLY A 100 -15.79 -0.29 -3.05
CA GLY A 100 -16.92 0.11 -2.21
C GLY A 100 -18.20 0.34 -3.00
N SER A 101 -18.10 0.89 -4.21
CA SER A 101 -19.27 1.17 -5.05
C SER A 101 -19.84 -0.08 -5.74
N MET A 102 -19.13 -1.20 -5.68
CA MET A 102 -19.59 -2.46 -6.27
C MET A 102 -20.53 -3.26 -5.36
N LYS A 103 -20.80 -2.74 -4.19
CA LYS A 103 -21.68 -3.40 -3.22
C LYS A 103 -23.15 -3.03 -3.44
#